data_d6c4a69a7654ae0aab6d6a5276c407d7
#
_entry.id   d6c4a69a7654ae0aab6d6a5276c407d7
#
_cell.length_a   1.000
_cell.length_b   1.000
_cell.length_c   1.000
_cell.angle_alpha   90.00
_cell.angle_beta   90.00
_cell.angle_gamma   90.00
#
_symmetry.space_group_name_H-M   'P 1'
#
loop_
_entity.id
_entity.type
_entity.pdbx_description
1 polymer ?
#
loop_
_entity_poly.entity_id
_entity_poly.type
_entity_poly.pdbx_seq_one_letter_code
_entity_poly.pdbx_strand_id
1 'polypeptide(L)'
;MKKKKILKFIRNLLIIFFGSSILSVIALRFIPVYFTPLMFIRTAQQIIHGEDIKWKHTWVSKEKISRHLPMAVIASEDNRFATHNGFDFIEIQKAIKENETRKRKRGASTISQQTAKNVFLWPQSSWVRKGLEVYFTVLIEFFWSKERIMEVYLNSIEMGKGCLLYTSPS
;
A
#
# COMPACT_ATOMS: atom_id res chain seq x y z
N MET A 1 4.16 2.76 -42.15
CA MET A 1 5.30 2.23 -41.38
C MET A 1 5.37 2.78 -39.93
N LYS A 2 5.24 4.07 -39.68
CA LYS A 2 5.33 4.69 -38.32
C LYS A 2 4.31 4.14 -37.32
N LYS A 3 3.01 3.97 -37.69
CA LYS A 3 1.95 3.45 -36.81
C LYS A 3 2.26 2.04 -36.26
N LYS A 4 2.76 1.11 -37.10
CA LYS A 4 3.12 -0.25 -36.68
C LYS A 4 4.28 -0.25 -35.65
N LYS A 5 5.26 0.66 -35.77
CA LYS A 5 6.37 0.79 -34.83
C LYS A 5 5.88 1.32 -33.48
N ILE A 6 5.00 2.33 -33.49
CA ILE A 6 4.38 2.90 -32.28
C ILE A 6 3.55 1.81 -31.55
N LEU A 7 2.74 1.05 -32.28
CA LEU A 7 1.92 -0.01 -31.68
C LEU A 7 2.77 -1.12 -31.04
N LYS A 8 3.87 -1.51 -31.71
CA LYS A 8 4.84 -2.45 -31.12
C LYS A 8 5.50 -1.89 -29.87
N PHE A 9 5.86 -0.62 -29.87
CA PHE A 9 6.46 0.04 -28.69
C PHE A 9 5.49 0.05 -27.50
N ILE A 10 4.24 0.50 -27.71
CA ILE A 10 3.21 0.50 -26.67
C ILE A 10 2.96 -0.91 -26.15
N ARG A 11 2.81 -1.91 -27.02
CA ARG A 11 2.64 -3.30 -26.61
C ARG A 11 3.79 -3.78 -25.74
N ASN A 12 5.03 -3.51 -26.14
CA ASN A 12 6.20 -3.95 -25.39
C ASN A 12 6.26 -3.23 -24.02
N LEU A 13 5.92 -1.94 -23.96
CA LEU A 13 5.83 -1.19 -22.69
C LEU A 13 4.79 -1.80 -21.74
N LEU A 14 3.62 -2.16 -22.26
CA LEU A 14 2.57 -2.83 -21.48
C LEU A 14 3.02 -4.20 -20.96
N ILE A 15 3.66 -5.01 -21.83
CA ILE A 15 4.18 -6.33 -21.44
C ILE A 15 5.23 -6.18 -20.32
N ILE A 16 6.15 -5.21 -20.45
CA ILE A 16 7.16 -4.93 -19.41
C ILE A 16 6.50 -4.49 -18.12
N PHE A 17 5.54 -3.57 -18.19
CA PHE A 17 4.83 -3.07 -17.01
C PHE A 17 4.10 -4.20 -16.28
N PHE A 18 3.24 -4.95 -16.98
CA PHE A 18 2.48 -6.02 -16.33
C PHE A 18 3.39 -7.17 -15.88
N GLY A 19 4.37 -7.56 -16.68
CA GLY A 19 5.34 -8.60 -16.32
C GLY A 19 6.16 -8.24 -15.09
N SER A 20 6.73 -7.04 -15.04
CA SER A 20 7.54 -6.59 -13.91
C SER A 20 6.68 -6.38 -12.64
N SER A 21 5.47 -5.86 -12.76
CA SER A 21 4.57 -5.66 -11.61
C SER A 21 4.13 -6.99 -11.01
N ILE A 22 3.72 -7.97 -11.81
CA ILE A 22 3.36 -9.31 -11.34
C ILE A 22 4.57 -9.99 -10.69
N LEU A 23 5.73 -9.93 -11.33
CA LEU A 23 6.95 -10.51 -10.79
C LEU A 23 7.33 -9.88 -9.44
N SER A 24 7.23 -8.55 -9.31
CA SER A 24 7.50 -7.84 -8.05
C SER A 24 6.53 -8.25 -6.94
N VAL A 25 5.23 -8.37 -7.24
CA VAL A 25 4.24 -8.84 -6.25
C VAL A 25 4.55 -10.27 -5.81
N ILE A 26 4.89 -11.17 -6.74
CA ILE A 26 5.25 -12.56 -6.40
C ILE A 26 6.54 -12.59 -5.56
N ALA A 27 7.56 -11.83 -5.92
CA ALA A 27 8.81 -11.76 -5.16
C ALA A 27 8.59 -11.23 -3.73
N LEU A 28 7.82 -10.16 -3.57
CA LEU A 28 7.50 -9.56 -2.28
C LEU A 28 6.54 -10.39 -1.42
N ARG A 29 5.97 -11.46 -1.96
CA ARG A 29 5.29 -12.48 -1.16
C ARG A 29 6.23 -13.14 -0.14
N PHE A 30 7.50 -13.34 -0.54
CA PHE A 30 8.48 -14.13 0.22
C PHE A 30 9.58 -13.27 0.84
N ILE A 31 9.87 -12.11 0.25
CA ILE A 31 10.98 -11.23 0.64
C ILE A 31 10.44 -10.08 1.50
N PRO A 32 11.14 -9.71 2.60
CA PRO A 32 10.82 -8.50 3.36
C PRO A 32 10.84 -7.25 2.49
N VAL A 33 9.88 -6.36 2.71
CA VAL A 33 9.78 -5.08 1.99
C VAL A 33 10.64 -4.04 2.69
N TYR A 34 11.93 -3.99 2.37
CA TYR A 34 12.88 -3.03 2.97
C TYR A 34 12.75 -1.62 2.40
N PHE A 35 12.28 -1.50 1.17
CA PHE A 35 12.22 -0.24 0.44
C PHE A 35 10.85 -0.04 -0.19
N THR A 36 10.29 1.14 -0.02
CA THR A 36 9.05 1.54 -0.70
C THR A 36 9.24 2.86 -1.44
N PRO A 37 8.47 3.12 -2.51
CA PRO A 37 8.53 4.42 -3.20
C PRO A 37 8.29 5.60 -2.26
N LEU A 38 7.45 5.40 -1.24
CA LEU A 38 7.19 6.41 -0.22
C LEU A 38 8.46 6.80 0.54
N MET A 39 9.29 5.83 0.92
CA MET A 39 10.55 6.09 1.64
C MET A 39 11.50 6.95 0.80
N PHE A 40 11.70 6.60 -0.48
CA PHE A 40 12.55 7.39 -1.37
C PHE A 40 12.04 8.82 -1.54
N ILE A 41 10.72 9.00 -1.72
CA ILE A 41 10.12 10.33 -1.86
C ILE A 41 10.29 11.15 -0.57
N ARG A 42 10.08 10.54 0.60
CA ARG A 42 10.27 11.22 1.90
C ARG A 42 11.72 11.63 2.11
N THR A 43 12.66 10.74 1.83
CA THR A 43 14.10 11.07 1.93
C THR A 43 14.48 12.21 0.98
N ALA A 44 14.00 12.17 -0.26
CA ALA A 44 14.25 13.26 -1.21
C ALA A 44 13.64 14.60 -0.71
N GLN A 45 12.45 14.57 -0.13
CA GLN A 45 11.84 15.76 0.48
C GLN A 45 12.66 16.30 1.66
N GLN A 46 13.15 15.44 2.55
CA GLN A 46 14.02 15.83 3.67
C GLN A 46 15.31 16.50 3.17
N ILE A 47 15.96 15.92 2.16
CA ILE A 47 17.17 16.51 1.54
C ILE A 47 16.87 17.92 0.97
N ILE A 48 15.77 18.06 0.23
CA ILE A 48 15.39 19.34 -0.40
C ILE A 48 15.08 20.42 0.65
N HIS A 49 14.48 20.04 1.79
CA HIS A 49 14.13 20.97 2.86
C HIS A 49 15.26 21.20 3.88
N GLY A 50 16.42 20.56 3.70
CA GLY A 50 17.55 20.68 4.63
C GLY A 50 17.29 20.05 6.00
N GLU A 51 16.35 19.09 6.07
CA GLU A 51 16.05 18.35 7.30
C GLU A 51 17.01 17.16 7.47
N ASP A 52 17.22 16.74 8.72
CA ASP A 52 18.00 15.53 9.00
C ASP A 52 17.36 14.31 8.33
N ILE A 53 18.19 13.54 7.61
CA ILE A 53 17.74 12.29 6.97
C ILE A 53 17.42 11.27 8.05
N LYS A 54 16.14 11.06 8.30
CA LYS A 54 15.63 10.05 9.25
C LYS A 54 15.21 8.79 8.49
N TRP A 55 16.20 7.99 8.10
CA TRP A 55 15.96 6.68 7.50
C TRP A 55 16.03 5.60 8.60
N LYS A 56 14.93 5.41 9.32
CA LYS A 56 14.83 4.31 10.29
C LYS A 56 13.68 3.40 9.88
N HIS A 57 13.99 2.41 9.06
CA HIS A 57 13.08 1.32 8.75
C HIS A 57 13.74 0.00 9.11
N THR A 58 13.15 -0.72 10.05
CA THR A 58 13.56 -2.08 10.41
C THR A 58 12.38 -3.00 10.17
N TRP A 59 12.57 -3.99 9.31
CA TRP A 59 11.56 -5.01 9.09
C TRP A 59 11.39 -5.86 10.35
N VAL A 60 10.15 -6.00 10.79
CA VAL A 60 9.76 -6.85 11.92
C VAL A 60 8.92 -8.01 11.39
N SER A 61 9.42 -9.24 11.55
CA SER A 61 8.66 -10.43 11.14
C SER A 61 7.41 -10.61 12.01
N LYS A 62 6.39 -11.27 11.47
CA LYS A 62 5.09 -11.44 12.13
C LYS A 62 5.19 -12.10 13.52
N GLU A 63 6.19 -12.97 13.72
CA GLU A 63 6.43 -13.67 15.00
C GLU A 63 6.87 -12.72 16.12
N LYS A 64 7.49 -11.59 15.74
CA LYS A 64 7.97 -10.55 16.68
C LYS A 64 6.96 -9.43 16.88
N ILE A 65 5.90 -9.38 16.06
CA ILE A 65 4.82 -8.41 16.20
C ILE A 65 3.86 -8.90 17.28
N SER A 66 3.47 -8.01 18.20
CA SER A 66 2.46 -8.34 19.22
C SER A 66 1.17 -8.83 18.57
N ARG A 67 0.61 -9.94 19.07
CA ARG A 67 -0.66 -10.51 18.57
C ARG A 67 -1.85 -9.54 18.69
N HIS A 68 -1.78 -8.57 19.59
CA HIS A 68 -2.83 -7.56 19.79
C HIS A 68 -2.81 -6.47 18.71
N LEU A 69 -1.67 -6.20 18.10
CA LEU A 69 -1.52 -5.12 17.12
C LEU A 69 -2.33 -5.34 15.83
N PRO A 70 -2.26 -6.53 15.17
CA PRO A 70 -3.13 -6.82 14.02
C PRO A 70 -4.62 -6.69 14.38
N MET A 71 -5.03 -7.15 15.56
CA MET A 71 -6.43 -7.05 15.99
C MET A 71 -6.88 -5.60 16.18
N ALA A 72 -6.03 -4.77 16.81
CA ALA A 72 -6.32 -3.35 16.98
C ALA A 72 -6.44 -2.63 15.62
N VAL A 73 -5.55 -2.94 14.69
CA VAL A 73 -5.58 -2.38 13.33
C VAL A 73 -6.83 -2.83 12.57
N ILE A 74 -7.20 -4.11 12.62
CA ILE A 74 -8.43 -4.62 12.00
C ILE A 74 -9.65 -3.87 12.58
N ALA A 75 -9.72 -3.72 13.89
CA ALA A 75 -10.84 -3.05 14.54
C ALA A 75 -10.94 -1.55 14.20
N SER A 76 -9.81 -0.87 13.96
CA SER A 76 -9.78 0.58 13.69
C SER A 76 -9.87 0.93 12.21
N GLU A 77 -9.24 0.14 11.34
CA GLU A 77 -9.06 0.48 9.93
C GLU A 77 -9.99 -0.32 8.99
N ASP A 78 -10.20 -1.61 9.29
CA ASP A 78 -10.87 -2.53 8.37
C ASP A 78 -11.42 -3.75 9.14
N ASN A 79 -12.51 -3.57 9.86
CA ASN A 79 -13.08 -4.60 10.74
C ASN A 79 -13.56 -5.86 9.99
N ARG A 80 -13.63 -5.80 8.68
CA ARG A 80 -14.04 -6.89 7.79
C ARG A 80 -12.89 -7.45 6.95
N PHE A 81 -11.66 -7.11 7.26
CA PHE A 81 -10.45 -7.49 6.52
C PHE A 81 -10.39 -8.99 6.15
N ALA A 82 -10.80 -9.86 7.06
CA ALA A 82 -10.79 -11.31 6.85
C ALA A 82 -11.89 -11.82 5.89
N THR A 83 -12.92 -11.01 5.61
CA THR A 83 -14.13 -11.47 4.89
C THR A 83 -14.25 -10.94 3.48
N HIS A 84 -13.47 -9.94 3.09
CA HIS A 84 -13.47 -9.39 1.73
C HIS A 84 -12.16 -9.65 1.00
N ASN A 85 -12.18 -9.56 -0.34
CA ASN A 85 -11.02 -9.74 -1.21
C ASN A 85 -10.51 -8.37 -1.71
N GLY A 86 -9.94 -7.59 -0.79
CA GLY A 86 -9.31 -6.31 -1.09
C GLY A 86 -10.24 -5.10 -1.11
N PHE A 87 -11.54 -5.27 -1.31
CA PHE A 87 -12.52 -4.18 -1.36
C PHE A 87 -13.71 -4.50 -0.47
N ASP A 88 -13.99 -3.65 0.51
CA ASP A 88 -15.19 -3.75 1.33
C ASP A 88 -16.32 -2.90 0.74
N PHE A 89 -17.11 -3.52 -0.15
CA PHE A 89 -18.24 -2.84 -0.81
C PHE A 89 -19.34 -2.38 0.16
N ILE A 90 -19.48 -3.05 1.32
CA ILE A 90 -20.45 -2.67 2.34
C ILE A 90 -20.00 -1.38 3.03
N GLU A 91 -18.73 -1.30 3.43
CA GLU A 91 -18.19 -0.07 4.02
C GLU A 91 -18.10 1.07 3.01
N ILE A 92 -17.83 0.78 1.73
CA ILE A 92 -17.89 1.78 0.66
C ILE A 92 -19.29 2.37 0.54
N GLN A 93 -20.34 1.53 0.52
CA GLN A 93 -21.74 2.00 0.45
C GLN A 93 -22.12 2.82 1.68
N LYS A 94 -21.72 2.38 2.88
CA LYS A 94 -21.95 3.15 4.12
C LYS A 94 -21.23 4.51 4.07
N ALA A 95 -19.98 4.54 3.66
CA ALA A 95 -19.21 5.77 3.56
C ALA A 95 -19.83 6.75 2.56
N ILE A 96 -20.36 6.27 1.42
CA ILE A 96 -21.08 7.11 0.44
C ILE A 96 -22.28 7.77 1.11
N LYS A 97 -23.16 6.99 1.76
CA LYS A 97 -24.35 7.49 2.45
C LYS A 97 -24.02 8.48 3.56
N GLU A 98 -23.04 8.15 4.41
CA GLU A 98 -22.61 9.03 5.50
C GLU A 98 -21.99 10.33 4.98
N ASN A 99 -21.29 10.29 3.85
CA ASN A 99 -20.63 11.45 3.26
C ASN A 99 -21.59 12.46 2.61
N GLU A 100 -22.86 12.10 2.40
CA GLU A 100 -23.89 13.03 1.97
C GLU A 100 -24.20 14.10 3.03
N THR A 101 -24.08 13.73 4.32
CA THR A 101 -24.44 14.59 5.45
C THR A 101 -23.23 15.09 6.25
N ARG A 102 -22.06 14.48 6.08
CA ARG A 102 -20.84 14.81 6.85
C ARG A 102 -20.07 15.99 6.25
N LYS A 103 -19.70 16.95 7.08
CA LYS A 103 -18.77 18.05 6.71
C LYS A 103 -17.37 17.51 6.34
N ARG A 104 -16.88 16.49 7.06
CA ARG A 104 -15.60 15.82 6.79
C ARG A 104 -15.86 14.42 6.23
N LYS A 105 -15.47 14.21 4.99
CA LYS A 105 -15.67 12.93 4.31
C LYS A 105 -14.89 11.80 4.98
N ARG A 106 -15.56 10.66 5.20
CA ARG A 106 -14.96 9.42 5.66
C ARG A 106 -14.42 8.63 4.46
N GLY A 107 -13.20 8.11 4.58
CA GLY A 107 -12.66 7.14 3.64
C GLY A 107 -13.17 5.72 3.94
N ALA A 108 -13.15 4.87 2.92
CA ALA A 108 -13.46 3.43 3.03
C ALA A 108 -12.35 2.59 2.37
N SER A 109 -11.10 3.01 2.51
CA SER A 109 -9.96 2.26 2.00
C SER A 109 -9.61 1.13 2.95
N THR A 110 -9.48 -0.09 2.43
CA THR A 110 -9.13 -1.29 3.19
C THR A 110 -7.64 -1.38 3.51
N ILE A 111 -7.27 -2.26 4.42
CA ILE A 111 -5.86 -2.59 4.73
C ILE A 111 -5.12 -3.01 3.45
N SER A 112 -5.74 -3.82 2.59
CA SER A 112 -5.14 -4.26 1.32
C SER A 112 -4.88 -3.08 0.36
N GLN A 113 -5.81 -2.15 0.22
CA GLN A 113 -5.63 -0.95 -0.60
C GLN A 113 -4.52 -0.05 -0.05
N GLN A 114 -4.45 0.11 1.26
CA GLN A 114 -3.39 0.88 1.91
C GLN A 114 -2.02 0.21 1.72
N THR A 115 -1.95 -1.11 1.84
CA THR A 115 -0.72 -1.90 1.58
C THR A 115 -0.26 -1.73 0.14
N ALA A 116 -1.16 -1.91 -0.83
CA ALA A 116 -0.85 -1.73 -2.25
C ALA A 116 -0.31 -0.33 -2.55
N LYS A 117 -0.96 0.69 -1.98
CA LYS A 117 -0.52 2.09 -2.10
C LYS A 117 0.88 2.29 -1.53
N ASN A 118 1.13 1.85 -0.31
CA ASN A 118 2.38 2.14 0.40
C ASN A 118 3.58 1.41 -0.21
N VAL A 119 3.37 0.19 -0.71
CA VAL A 119 4.45 -0.67 -1.24
C VAL A 119 4.80 -0.33 -2.69
N PHE A 120 3.81 0.00 -3.53
CA PHE A 120 4.02 0.07 -4.98
C PHE A 120 3.84 1.48 -5.56
N LEU A 121 3.23 2.44 -4.82
CA LEU A 121 2.81 3.71 -5.38
C LEU A 121 3.40 4.91 -4.63
N TRP A 122 3.16 6.07 -5.20
CA TRP A 122 3.58 7.37 -4.65
C TRP A 122 2.46 8.02 -3.82
N PRO A 123 2.80 8.96 -2.90
CA PRO A 123 1.83 9.53 -1.95
C PRO A 123 0.82 10.49 -2.56
N GLN A 124 1.19 11.21 -3.66
CA GLN A 124 0.29 12.22 -4.25
C GLN A 124 -0.99 11.59 -4.79
N SER A 125 -2.13 12.21 -4.48
CA SER A 125 -3.43 11.75 -4.95
C SER A 125 -3.63 12.10 -6.42
N SER A 126 -3.99 11.08 -7.24
CA SER A 126 -4.42 11.25 -8.63
C SER A 126 -5.32 10.08 -9.04
N TRP A 127 -6.14 10.29 -10.07
CA TRP A 127 -6.99 9.22 -10.60
C TRP A 127 -6.18 8.04 -11.15
N VAL A 128 -5.04 8.33 -11.80
CA VAL A 128 -4.11 7.30 -12.30
C VAL A 128 -3.57 6.47 -11.15
N ARG A 129 -3.10 7.13 -10.08
CA ARG A 129 -2.63 6.43 -8.88
C ARG A 129 -3.73 5.57 -8.27
N LYS A 130 -4.97 6.07 -8.22
CA LYS A 130 -6.11 5.29 -7.68
C LYS A 130 -6.42 4.07 -8.54
N GLY A 131 -6.33 4.18 -9.86
CA GLY A 131 -6.45 3.04 -10.77
C GLY A 131 -5.35 1.99 -10.55
N LEU A 132 -4.10 2.42 -10.37
CA LEU A 132 -2.99 1.53 -10.04
C LEU A 132 -3.13 0.91 -8.64
N GLU A 133 -3.68 1.63 -7.67
CA GLU A 133 -3.98 1.10 -6.34
C GLU A 133 -4.97 -0.07 -6.43
N VAL A 134 -6.05 0.08 -7.22
CA VAL A 134 -7.00 -1.01 -7.49
C VAL A 134 -6.29 -2.21 -8.13
N TYR A 135 -5.47 -1.97 -9.15
CA TYR A 135 -4.70 -3.00 -9.84
C TYR A 135 -3.79 -3.78 -8.88
N PHE A 136 -2.95 -3.10 -8.10
CA PHE A 136 -2.06 -3.76 -7.14
C PHE A 136 -2.82 -4.41 -5.98
N THR A 137 -3.97 -3.87 -5.57
CA THR A 137 -4.82 -4.51 -4.56
C THR A 137 -5.31 -5.87 -5.03
N VAL A 138 -5.78 -5.97 -6.28
CA VAL A 138 -6.18 -7.26 -6.86
C VAL A 138 -4.99 -8.23 -6.91
N LEU A 139 -3.82 -7.77 -7.31
CA LEU A 139 -2.64 -8.64 -7.37
C LEU A 139 -2.21 -9.16 -6.01
N ILE A 140 -2.12 -8.29 -4.98
CA ILE A 140 -1.70 -8.76 -3.65
C ILE A 140 -2.75 -9.68 -3.01
N GLU A 141 -4.03 -9.44 -3.21
CA GLU A 141 -5.09 -10.35 -2.73
C GLU A 141 -5.06 -11.71 -3.43
N PHE A 142 -4.67 -11.74 -4.70
CA PHE A 142 -4.55 -12.99 -5.44
C PHE A 142 -3.30 -13.79 -5.07
N PHE A 143 -2.16 -13.12 -4.86
CA PHE A 143 -0.88 -13.79 -4.64
C PHE A 143 -0.48 -13.93 -3.17
N TRP A 144 -0.96 -13.07 -2.26
CA TRP A 144 -0.56 -13.06 -0.86
C TRP A 144 -1.68 -13.60 0.04
N SER A 145 -1.30 -14.17 1.18
CA SER A 145 -2.27 -14.47 2.23
C SER A 145 -2.65 -13.20 3.00
N LYS A 146 -3.80 -13.20 3.67
CA LYS A 146 -4.23 -12.11 4.56
C LYS A 146 -3.19 -11.81 5.65
N GLU A 147 -2.55 -12.85 6.18
CA GLU A 147 -1.46 -12.70 7.14
C GLU A 147 -0.27 -11.96 6.54
N ARG A 148 0.12 -12.27 5.29
CA ARG A 148 1.20 -11.59 4.60
C ARG A 148 0.85 -10.13 4.30
N ILE A 149 -0.36 -9.85 3.87
CA ILE A 149 -0.84 -8.47 3.66
C ILE A 149 -0.75 -7.68 4.96
N MET A 150 -1.21 -8.25 6.08
CA MET A 150 -1.14 -7.62 7.40
C MET A 150 0.30 -7.38 7.86
N GLU A 151 1.19 -8.37 7.70
CA GLU A 151 2.61 -8.22 8.04
C GLU A 151 3.27 -7.08 7.27
N VAL A 152 3.04 -7.02 5.96
CA VAL A 152 3.57 -5.95 5.10
C VAL A 152 2.93 -4.61 5.44
N TYR A 153 1.61 -4.58 5.71
CA TYR A 153 0.91 -3.39 6.14
C TYR A 153 1.57 -2.78 7.38
N LEU A 154 1.73 -3.59 8.44
CA LEU A 154 2.31 -3.17 9.69
C LEU A 154 3.75 -2.67 9.56
N ASN A 155 4.50 -3.20 8.60
CA ASN A 155 5.86 -2.77 8.29
C ASN A 155 5.95 -1.58 7.32
N SER A 156 4.84 -1.21 6.64
CA SER A 156 4.83 -0.14 5.63
C SER A 156 3.98 1.07 6.02
N ILE A 157 3.22 0.99 7.11
CA ILE A 157 2.41 2.10 7.58
C ILE A 157 3.26 3.11 8.37
N GLU A 158 3.08 4.38 8.07
CA GLU A 158 3.67 5.49 8.81
C GLU A 158 2.75 5.84 10.00
N MET A 159 3.10 5.43 11.22
CA MET A 159 2.35 5.72 12.46
C MET A 159 2.58 7.12 13.02
N GLY A 160 3.46 7.91 12.39
CA GLY A 160 3.76 9.30 12.75
C GLY A 160 4.81 9.87 11.80
N LYS A 161 5.07 11.18 11.82
CA LYS A 161 6.04 11.81 10.92
C LYS A 161 7.42 11.12 11.03
N GLY A 162 7.75 10.29 10.02
CA GLY A 162 9.01 9.54 9.94
C GLY A 162 9.09 8.30 10.83
N CYS A 163 8.00 7.87 11.47
CA CYS A 163 7.95 6.68 12.31
C CYS A 163 7.21 5.55 11.58
N LEU A 164 7.98 4.71 10.90
CA LEU A 164 7.54 3.36 10.52
C LEU A 164 7.64 2.49 11.77
N LEU A 165 6.71 1.68 12.05
CA LEU A 165 6.25 0.94 13.24
C LEU A 165 7.28 0.51 14.31
N TYR A 166 8.56 0.83 14.24
CA TYR A 166 9.54 0.40 15.24
C TYR A 166 10.43 1.53 15.74
N THR A 167 9.90 2.35 16.65
CA THR A 167 10.66 3.08 17.66
C THR A 167 9.75 3.44 18.84
N SER A 168 9.05 2.48 19.43
CA SER A 168 8.66 2.64 20.83
C SER A 168 9.75 1.99 21.65
N PRO A 169 10.54 2.74 22.44
CA PRO A 169 11.35 2.11 23.47
C PRO A 169 10.40 1.44 24.44
N SER A 170 10.64 0.17 24.72
CA SER A 170 10.08 -0.55 25.87
C SER A 170 10.37 0.19 27.14
#